data_e9568b68af9c56ad02215014a2ece0b2
#
_entry.id   e9568b68af9c56ad02215014a2ece0b2
#
_cell.length_a   1.000
_cell.length_b   1.000
_cell.length_c   1.000
_cell.angle_alpha   90.00
_cell.angle_beta   90.00
_cell.angle_gamma   90.00
#
_symmetry.space_group_name_H-M   'P 1'
#
loop_
_entity.id
_entity.type
_entity.pdbx_description
1 polymer ?
#
loop_
_entity_poly.entity_id
_entity_poly.type
_entity_poly.pdbx_seq_one_letter_code
_entity_poly.pdbx_strand_id
1 'polypeptide(L)'
;YYAKMIIRYRDRLGGFAAAEQLNEIDGIPESAVAFIHIDANHIHKLDINKLTLNQLRKHPYLNFYQAKEICDYRRQRGPIKSLEELKLLKDFPPAEIERLMPYISF
;
A
#
# COMPACT_ATOMS: atom_id res chain seq x y z
N TYR A 1 -8.69 -22.29 4.78
CA TYR A 1 -9.56 -21.12 4.62
C TYR A 1 -8.83 -19.82 4.95
N TYR A 2 -8.26 -19.72 6.15
CA TYR A 2 -7.54 -18.51 6.54
C TYR A 2 -6.29 -18.27 5.69
N ALA A 3 -5.59 -19.33 5.30
CA ALA A 3 -4.39 -19.21 4.47
C ALA A 3 -4.68 -18.55 3.13
N LYS A 4 -5.81 -18.85 2.51
CA LYS A 4 -6.21 -18.24 1.23
C LYS A 4 -6.51 -16.76 1.39
N MET A 5 -7.17 -16.37 2.48
CA MET A 5 -7.46 -14.96 2.77
C MET A 5 -6.18 -14.17 2.96
N ILE A 6 -5.24 -14.72 3.69
CA ILE A 6 -3.95 -14.09 3.99
C ILE A 6 -3.14 -13.92 2.71
N ILE A 7 -3.08 -14.96 1.87
CA ILE A 7 -2.36 -14.90 0.60
C ILE A 7 -2.95 -13.84 -0.34
N ARG A 8 -4.28 -13.77 -0.44
CA ARG A 8 -4.95 -12.76 -1.27
C ARG A 8 -4.62 -11.34 -0.81
N TYR A 9 -4.69 -11.10 0.47
CA TYR A 9 -4.39 -9.78 1.02
C TYR A 9 -2.93 -9.44 0.83
N ARG A 10 -2.03 -10.39 1.08
CA ARG A 10 -0.59 -10.23 0.85
C ARG A 10 -0.31 -9.83 -0.60
N ASP A 11 -0.94 -10.50 -1.56
CA ASP A 11 -0.71 -10.24 -2.97
C ASP A 11 -1.19 -8.84 -3.37
N ARG A 12 -2.33 -8.40 -2.82
CA ARG A 12 -2.84 -7.05 -3.07
C ARG A 12 -1.96 -5.98 -2.42
N LEU A 13 -1.43 -6.28 -1.25
CA LEU A 13 -0.59 -5.37 -0.48
C LEU A 13 0.82 -5.26 -1.07
N GLY A 14 1.33 -6.33 -1.66
CA GLY A 14 2.70 -6.43 -2.11
C GLY A 14 3.63 -7.07 -1.10
N GLY A 15 3.07 -7.66 -0.04
CA GLY A 15 3.79 -8.28 1.05
C GLY A 15 3.46 -7.61 2.39
N PHE A 16 3.71 -8.31 3.48
CA PHE A 16 3.50 -7.75 4.81
C PHE A 16 4.80 -7.11 5.31
N ALA A 17 4.71 -5.87 5.73
CA ALA A 17 5.84 -5.17 6.35
C ALA A 17 5.91 -5.43 7.86
N ALA A 18 4.77 -5.74 8.49
CA ALA A 18 4.69 -6.00 9.92
C ALA A 18 3.56 -6.99 10.21
N ALA A 19 3.69 -7.74 11.31
CA ALA A 19 2.69 -8.74 11.69
C ALA A 19 1.33 -8.11 12.01
N GLU A 20 1.31 -6.89 12.50
CA GLU A 20 0.10 -6.15 12.83
C GLU A 20 -0.83 -5.95 11.63
N GLN A 21 -0.29 -5.99 10.43
CA GLN A 21 -1.08 -5.86 9.20
C GLN A 21 -2.04 -7.03 8.98
N LEU A 22 -1.80 -8.18 9.62
CA LEU A 22 -2.72 -9.30 9.57
C LEU A 22 -4.06 -8.97 10.23
N ASN A 23 -4.08 -8.03 11.18
CA ASN A 23 -5.30 -7.58 11.83
C ASN A 23 -6.21 -6.77 10.90
N GLU A 24 -5.72 -6.35 9.75
CA GLU A 24 -6.50 -5.65 8.73
C GLU A 24 -7.39 -6.59 7.93
N ILE A 25 -7.18 -7.88 8.05
CA ILE A 25 -7.97 -8.90 7.36
C ILE A 25 -9.12 -9.31 8.26
N ASP A 26 -10.35 -9.06 7.82
CA ASP A 26 -11.53 -9.45 8.58
C ASP A 26 -11.67 -10.97 8.64
N GLY A 27 -12.05 -11.47 9.81
CA GLY A 27 -12.33 -12.88 9.99
C GLY A 27 -11.12 -13.74 10.34
N ILE A 28 -9.94 -13.15 10.54
CA ILE A 28 -8.77 -13.89 10.99
C ILE A 28 -8.68 -13.80 12.51
N PRO A 29 -8.76 -14.93 13.24
CA PRO A 29 -8.62 -14.91 14.69
C PRO A 29 -7.18 -14.63 15.12
N GLU A 30 -7.02 -14.01 16.28
CA GLU A 30 -5.69 -13.71 16.84
C GLU A 30 -4.84 -14.97 16.99
N SER A 31 -5.46 -16.08 17.34
CA SER A 31 -4.75 -17.35 17.49
C SER A 31 -4.10 -17.81 16.18
N ALA A 32 -4.71 -17.49 15.03
CA ALA A 32 -4.12 -17.82 13.74
C ALA A 32 -2.95 -16.90 13.40
N VAL A 33 -3.05 -15.63 13.79
CA VAL A 33 -1.97 -14.64 13.53
C VAL A 33 -0.66 -15.05 14.21
N ALA A 34 -0.74 -15.65 15.40
CA ALA A 34 0.44 -16.05 16.17
C ALA A 34 1.31 -17.07 15.47
N PHE A 35 0.76 -17.84 14.52
CA PHE A 35 1.49 -18.88 13.79
C PHE A 35 2.02 -18.43 12.44
N ILE A 36 1.82 -17.17 12.06
CA ILE A 36 2.21 -16.68 10.75
C ILE A 36 3.56 -15.99 10.84
N HIS A 37 4.46 -16.41 9.96
CA HIS A 37 5.78 -15.82 9.84
C HIS A 37 5.77 -14.72 8.76
N ILE A 38 6.24 -13.53 9.13
CA ILE A 38 6.28 -12.38 8.22
C ILE A 38 7.73 -12.14 7.77
N ASP A 39 7.92 -12.07 6.45
CA ASP A 39 9.22 -11.71 5.87
C ASP A 39 9.10 -10.32 5.22
N ALA A 40 9.51 -9.31 5.96
CA ALA A 40 9.45 -7.92 5.51
C ALA A 40 10.48 -7.58 4.42
N ASN A 41 11.37 -8.49 4.08
CA ASN A 41 12.38 -8.27 3.05
C ASN A 41 11.85 -8.52 1.63
N HIS A 42 10.68 -9.13 1.50
CA HIS A 42 10.09 -9.49 0.21
C HIS A 42 8.83 -8.66 -0.09
N ILE A 43 9.00 -7.33 -0.14
CA ILE A 43 7.90 -6.43 -0.44
C ILE A 43 8.01 -5.93 -1.87
N HIS A 44 6.94 -6.11 -2.65
CA HIS A 44 6.81 -5.51 -3.97
C HIS A 44 6.38 -4.07 -3.86
N LYS A 45 7.21 -3.17 -4.36
CA LYS A 45 6.91 -1.75 -4.32
C LYS A 45 6.17 -1.30 -5.56
N LEU A 46 5.25 -0.36 -5.37
CA LEU A 46 4.53 0.30 -6.45
C LEU A 46 5.37 1.48 -6.96
N ASP A 47 5.63 1.51 -8.25
CA ASP A 47 6.25 2.69 -8.87
C ASP A 47 5.14 3.70 -9.16
N ILE A 48 4.97 4.67 -8.27
CA ILE A 48 3.87 5.64 -8.37
C ILE A 48 3.99 6.56 -9.57
N ASN A 49 5.14 6.55 -10.25
CA ASN A 49 5.36 7.35 -11.45
C ASN A 49 5.03 6.60 -12.73
N LYS A 50 4.84 5.30 -12.68
CA LYS A 50 4.59 4.47 -13.86
C LYS A 50 3.22 3.82 -13.89
N LEU A 51 2.66 3.51 -12.72
CA LEU A 51 1.41 2.78 -12.65
C LEU A 51 0.20 3.64 -13.04
N THR A 52 -0.79 3.02 -13.65
CA THR A 52 -2.06 3.68 -13.98
C THR A 52 -2.92 3.86 -12.73
N LEU A 53 -3.94 4.71 -12.84
CA LEU A 53 -4.92 4.89 -11.77
C LEU A 53 -5.52 3.55 -11.33
N ASN A 54 -5.92 2.72 -12.29
CA ASN A 54 -6.52 1.42 -11.97
C ASN A 54 -5.55 0.47 -11.28
N GLN A 55 -4.28 0.52 -11.63
CA GLN A 55 -3.25 -0.29 -10.99
C GLN A 55 -2.98 0.20 -9.56
N LEU A 56 -2.90 1.51 -9.36
CA LEU A 56 -2.66 2.08 -8.03
C LEU A 56 -3.80 1.78 -7.06
N ARG A 57 -5.05 1.92 -7.51
CA ARG A 57 -6.21 1.73 -6.64
C ARG A 57 -6.44 0.27 -6.23
N LYS A 58 -5.76 -0.67 -6.84
CA LYS A 58 -5.83 -2.09 -6.43
C LYS A 58 -5.13 -2.33 -5.09
N HIS A 59 -4.21 -1.46 -4.71
CA HIS A 59 -3.53 -1.59 -3.42
C HIS A 59 -4.50 -1.26 -2.28
N PRO A 60 -4.52 -2.06 -1.20
CA PRO A 60 -5.46 -1.84 -0.09
C PRO A 60 -5.34 -0.48 0.59
N TYR A 61 -4.16 0.15 0.53
CA TYR A 61 -3.92 1.43 1.17
C TYR A 61 -4.17 2.64 0.26
N LEU A 62 -4.55 2.41 -0.99
CA LEU A 62 -4.85 3.48 -1.94
C LEU A 62 -6.30 3.40 -2.39
N ASN A 63 -7.05 4.48 -2.20
CA ASN A 63 -8.41 4.59 -2.73
C ASN A 63 -8.38 5.31 -4.07
N PHE A 64 -9.57 5.43 -4.70
CA PHE A 64 -9.70 6.09 -5.99
C PHE A 64 -9.19 7.53 -5.97
N TYR A 65 -9.54 8.28 -4.92
CA TYR A 65 -9.17 9.70 -4.84
C TYR A 65 -7.67 9.90 -4.68
N GLN A 66 -7.02 9.04 -3.91
CA GLN A 66 -5.57 9.07 -3.75
C GLN A 66 -4.86 8.73 -5.05
N ALA A 67 -5.32 7.68 -5.73
CA ALA A 67 -4.76 7.28 -7.02
C ALA A 67 -4.95 8.38 -8.06
N LYS A 68 -6.12 9.02 -8.06
CA LYS A 68 -6.41 10.13 -8.96
C LYS A 68 -5.50 11.33 -8.70
N GLU A 69 -5.26 11.67 -7.44
CA GLU A 69 -4.34 12.75 -7.08
C GLU A 69 -2.93 12.50 -7.58
N ILE A 70 -2.44 11.29 -7.43
CA ILE A 70 -1.12 10.91 -7.92
C ILE A 70 -1.05 11.10 -9.44
N CYS A 71 -2.05 10.61 -10.17
CA CYS A 71 -2.08 10.71 -11.62
C CYS A 71 -2.21 12.15 -12.10
N ASP A 72 -3.03 12.96 -11.42
CA ASP A 72 -3.20 14.38 -11.76
C ASP A 72 -1.90 15.16 -11.52
N TYR A 73 -1.23 14.88 -10.39
CA TYR A 73 0.05 15.51 -10.09
C TYR A 73 1.09 15.21 -11.16
N ARG A 74 1.17 13.94 -11.56
CA ARG A 74 2.10 13.51 -12.61
C ARG A 74 1.86 14.23 -13.93
N ARG A 75 0.60 14.46 -14.29
CA ARG A 75 0.25 15.17 -15.52
C ARG A 75 0.59 16.64 -15.46
N GLN A 76 0.37 17.26 -14.30
CA GLN A 76 0.53 18.70 -14.15
C GLN A 76 1.95 19.13 -13.81
N ARG A 77 2.67 18.34 -13.02
CA ARG A 77 3.96 18.70 -12.47
C ARG A 77 5.09 17.72 -12.77
N GLY A 78 4.78 16.63 -13.45
CA GLY A 78 5.77 15.60 -13.75
C GLY A 78 5.91 14.58 -12.64
N PRO A 79 6.97 13.75 -12.67
CA PRO A 79 7.14 12.67 -11.72
C PRO A 79 7.22 13.15 -10.27
N ILE A 80 6.67 12.37 -9.36
CA ILE A 80 6.82 12.59 -7.94
C ILE A 80 8.20 12.07 -7.53
N LYS A 81 9.01 12.92 -6.92
CA LYS A 81 10.42 12.60 -6.67
C LYS A 81 10.70 12.15 -5.24
N SER A 82 9.81 12.44 -4.29
CA SER A 82 10.05 12.15 -2.89
C SER A 82 8.77 12.12 -2.09
N LEU A 83 8.85 11.59 -0.87
CA LEU A 83 7.73 11.63 0.07
C LEU A 83 7.30 13.04 0.41
N GLU A 84 8.23 14.00 0.37
CA GLU A 84 7.92 15.39 0.65
C GLU A 84 6.91 15.96 -0.35
N GLU A 85 6.97 15.52 -1.60
CA GLU A 85 6.00 15.93 -2.61
C GLU A 85 4.62 15.32 -2.35
N LEU A 86 4.58 14.07 -1.86
CA LEU A 86 3.31 13.44 -1.47
C LEU A 86 2.62 14.19 -0.34
N LYS A 87 3.39 14.76 0.58
CA LYS A 87 2.84 15.52 1.70
C LYS A 87 2.06 16.75 1.27
N LEU A 88 2.30 17.23 0.05
CA LEU A 88 1.59 18.38 -0.51
C LEU A 88 0.18 18.03 -0.99
N LEU A 89 -0.12 16.76 -1.13
CA LEU A 89 -1.42 16.30 -1.61
C LEU A 89 -2.41 16.16 -0.46
N LYS A 90 -3.63 16.67 -0.65
CA LYS A 90 -4.62 16.76 0.42
C LYS A 90 -5.09 15.40 0.95
N ASP A 91 -5.09 14.37 0.10
CA ASP A 91 -5.58 13.04 0.45
C ASP A 91 -4.46 12.16 1.04
N PHE A 92 -3.29 12.75 1.32
CA PHE A 92 -2.14 12.05 1.89
C PHE A 92 -1.69 12.68 3.21
N PRO A 93 -2.49 12.56 4.27
CA PRO A 93 -2.04 12.99 5.60
C PRO A 93 -0.88 12.13 6.09
N PRO A 94 -0.11 12.57 7.09
CA PRO A 94 1.08 11.86 7.55
C PRO A 94 0.86 10.38 7.87
N ALA A 95 -0.28 10.02 8.46
CA ALA A 95 -0.59 8.63 8.79
C ALA A 95 -0.70 7.75 7.55
N GLU A 96 -1.31 8.25 6.47
CA GLU A 96 -1.44 7.52 5.22
C GLU A 96 -0.08 7.35 4.53
N ILE A 97 0.75 8.38 4.57
CA ILE A 97 2.10 8.33 3.99
C ILE A 97 2.94 7.29 4.74
N GLU A 98 2.86 7.27 6.07
CA GLU A 98 3.60 6.32 6.88
C GLU A 98 3.23 4.88 6.56
N ARG A 99 1.94 4.60 6.36
CA ARG A 99 1.47 3.28 5.96
C ARG A 99 1.98 2.87 4.58
N LEU A 100 2.07 3.81 3.66
CA LEU A 100 2.47 3.56 2.28
C LEU A 100 3.98 3.46 2.08
N MET A 101 4.77 4.02 2.98
CA MET A 101 6.23 4.06 2.83
C MET A 101 6.87 2.74 2.39
N PRO A 102 6.53 1.59 3.00
CA PRO A 102 7.15 0.33 2.59
C PRO A 102 6.77 -0.12 1.18
N TYR A 103 5.71 0.44 0.61
CA TYR A 103 5.09 -0.07 -0.62
C TYR A 103 5.24 0.82 -1.83
N ILE A 104 5.88 1.97 -1.70
CA ILE A 104 6.02 2.90 -2.82
C ILE A 104 7.47 3.15 -3.19
N SER A 105 7.70 3.36 -4.49
CA SER A 105 8.99 3.79 -5.03
C SER A 105 8.76 4.96 -5.99
N PHE A 106 9.82 5.68 -6.26
CA PHE A 106 9.76 6.89 -7.09
C PHE A 106 10.53 6.77 -8.40
#